data_774939c0be0964adb6e2e89f5d5cc9ce
#
_entry.id   774939c0be0964adb6e2e89f5d5cc9ce
#
_cell.length_a   1.000
_cell.length_b   1.000
_cell.length_c   1.000
_cell.angle_alpha   90.00
_cell.angle_beta   90.00
_cell.angle_gamma   90.00
#
_symmetry.space_group_name_H-M   'P 1'
#
loop_
_entity.id
_entity.type
_entity.pdbx_description
1 polymer ?
#
loop_
_entity_poly.entity_id
_entity_poly.type
_entity_poly.pdbx_seq_one_letter_code
_entity_poly.pdbx_strand_id
1 'polypeptide(L)'
;SFDPKYKLVKDQVASKKLNTVCEEAMCPNISECWSSGTATFMLMGSVCTRACKFCSVDTGNPKGWLDQEEPLKTAKAVRTMGLKYVVLTSVNRDDLEDGGAEHYAQTVQAIKDLNPNTAVEALTPDFKGIKSSIDTIVNSGIEVFAQNLETVKRLTHPVRDPRAGYQQTLDVLYESKKINKEVLTKTSLILGLGETDEEIEQAMDDLLDHKVDILTLGQYLRPTLNHLPVERWVTPEEFEKYRE
;
A
#
# COMPACT_ATOMS: atom_id res chain seq x y z
N SER A 1 -9.08 23.33 -17.91
CA SER A 1 -10.20 22.37 -18.05
C SER A 1 -9.74 21.04 -17.48
N PHE A 2 -10.44 20.53 -16.50
CA PHE A 2 -10.12 19.22 -15.91
C PHE A 2 -10.38 18.11 -16.93
N ASP A 3 -9.46 17.16 -17.03
CA ASP A 3 -9.62 15.97 -17.85
C ASP A 3 -10.92 15.23 -17.45
N PRO A 4 -11.75 14.74 -18.40
CA PRO A 4 -12.99 14.04 -18.10
C PRO A 4 -12.79 12.80 -17.21
N LYS A 5 -11.66 12.08 -17.35
CA LYS A 5 -11.33 10.92 -16.52
C LYS A 5 -11.01 11.33 -15.09
N TYR A 6 -10.24 12.40 -14.89
CA TYR A 6 -9.99 12.95 -13.56
C TYR A 6 -11.30 13.25 -12.84
N LYS A 7 -12.23 13.94 -13.53
CA LYS A 7 -13.54 14.26 -12.97
C LYS A 7 -14.33 12.99 -12.62
N LEU A 8 -14.32 11.99 -13.50
CA LEU A 8 -15.00 10.71 -13.25
C LEU A 8 -14.48 10.04 -11.98
N VAL A 9 -13.16 9.93 -11.83
CA VAL A 9 -12.53 9.33 -10.63
C VAL A 9 -12.93 10.09 -9.38
N LYS A 10 -12.82 11.43 -9.40
CA LYS A 10 -13.18 12.29 -8.28
C LYS A 10 -14.64 12.15 -7.88
N ASP A 11 -15.56 12.13 -8.85
CA ASP A 11 -16.99 11.98 -8.60
C ASP A 11 -17.32 10.59 -8.04
N GLN A 12 -16.65 9.52 -8.49
CA GLN A 12 -16.84 8.16 -7.95
C GLN A 12 -16.36 8.07 -6.50
N VAL A 13 -15.18 8.60 -6.20
CA VAL A 13 -14.62 8.62 -4.83
C VAL A 13 -15.56 9.38 -3.89
N ALA A 14 -15.95 10.61 -4.25
CA ALA A 14 -16.80 11.47 -3.43
C ALA A 14 -18.22 10.90 -3.24
N SER A 15 -18.88 10.49 -4.32
CA SER A 15 -20.28 10.02 -4.26
C SER A 15 -20.45 8.71 -3.48
N LYS A 16 -19.42 7.88 -3.44
CA LYS A 16 -19.41 6.61 -2.71
C LYS A 16 -18.77 6.70 -1.33
N LYS A 17 -18.29 7.89 -0.94
CA LYS A 17 -17.57 8.12 0.33
C LYS A 17 -16.39 7.15 0.51
N LEU A 18 -15.62 6.93 -0.56
CA LEU A 18 -14.43 6.12 -0.54
C LEU A 18 -13.22 6.96 -0.15
N ASN A 19 -12.22 6.33 0.45
CA ASN A 19 -10.94 6.96 0.74
C ASN A 19 -9.91 6.57 -0.33
N THR A 20 -8.99 7.49 -0.66
CA THR A 20 -7.87 7.21 -1.55
C THR A 20 -6.57 7.67 -0.92
N VAL A 21 -5.50 6.90 -1.12
CA VAL A 21 -4.15 7.34 -0.74
C VAL A 21 -3.78 8.61 -1.50
N CYS A 22 -4.31 8.79 -2.71
CA CYS A 22 -4.04 9.97 -3.51
C CYS A 22 -4.43 11.27 -2.80
N GLU A 23 -5.52 11.27 -2.04
CA GLU A 23 -5.99 12.41 -1.24
C GLU A 23 -5.33 12.42 0.15
N GLU A 24 -5.38 11.31 0.89
CA GLU A 24 -4.89 11.23 2.26
C GLU A 24 -3.36 11.44 2.38
N ALA A 25 -2.60 10.98 1.38
CA ALA A 25 -1.15 11.19 1.32
C ALA A 25 -0.76 12.52 0.65
N MET A 26 -1.72 13.36 0.24
CA MET A 26 -1.47 14.61 -0.50
C MET A 26 -0.54 14.37 -1.71
N CYS A 27 -0.81 13.32 -2.49
CA CYS A 27 0.06 12.84 -3.55
C CYS A 27 0.22 13.91 -4.66
N PRO A 28 1.44 14.32 -5.02
CA PRO A 28 1.65 15.33 -6.06
C PRO A 28 1.24 14.83 -7.45
N ASN A 29 1.18 13.52 -7.66
CA ASN A 29 0.84 12.89 -8.94
C ASN A 29 -0.66 12.63 -9.13
N ILE A 30 -1.52 13.07 -8.20
CA ILE A 30 -2.97 12.80 -8.23
C ILE A 30 -3.62 13.19 -9.57
N SER A 31 -3.24 14.33 -10.13
CA SER A 31 -3.81 14.82 -11.40
C SER A 31 -3.46 13.91 -12.56
N GLU A 32 -2.23 13.43 -12.64
CA GLU A 32 -1.76 12.54 -13.69
C GLU A 32 -2.41 11.15 -13.58
N CYS A 33 -2.38 10.55 -12.38
CA CYS A 33 -2.95 9.23 -12.13
C CYS A 33 -4.46 9.21 -12.40
N TRP A 34 -5.20 10.18 -11.89
CA TRP A 34 -6.65 10.23 -12.10
C TRP A 34 -7.04 10.54 -13.55
N SER A 35 -6.26 11.32 -14.27
CA SER A 35 -6.45 11.53 -15.72
C SER A 35 -6.17 10.26 -16.53
N SER A 36 -5.27 9.40 -16.07
CA SER A 36 -5.03 8.08 -16.66
C SER A 36 -6.07 7.03 -16.26
N GLY A 37 -7.00 7.38 -15.35
CA GLY A 37 -8.02 6.46 -14.84
C GLY A 37 -7.50 5.48 -13.78
N THR A 38 -6.42 5.85 -13.09
CA THR A 38 -5.81 5.04 -12.01
C THR A 38 -6.04 5.72 -10.66
N ALA A 39 -6.49 4.95 -9.67
CA ALA A 39 -6.59 5.40 -8.28
C ALA A 39 -6.21 4.25 -7.34
N THR A 40 -5.63 4.61 -6.20
CA THR A 40 -5.35 3.66 -5.11
C THR A 40 -6.38 3.86 -4.02
N PHE A 41 -7.28 2.88 -3.86
CA PHE A 41 -8.30 2.93 -2.81
C PHE A 41 -7.69 2.54 -1.47
N MET A 42 -8.06 3.30 -0.43
CA MET A 42 -7.66 3.04 0.95
C MET A 42 -8.85 2.52 1.73
N LEU A 43 -8.77 1.27 2.15
CA LEU A 43 -9.83 0.55 2.82
C LEU A 43 -9.81 0.77 4.33
N MET A 44 -10.97 0.53 4.97
CA MET A 44 -11.17 0.56 6.43
C MET A 44 -11.05 1.95 7.04
N GLY A 45 -11.37 2.98 6.25
CA GLY A 45 -11.40 4.37 6.68
C GLY A 45 -10.05 5.09 6.55
N SER A 46 -9.97 6.29 7.16
CA SER A 46 -8.82 7.20 7.06
C SER A 46 -8.03 7.33 8.36
N VAL A 47 -8.34 6.51 9.39
CA VAL A 47 -7.66 6.56 10.69
C VAL A 47 -6.84 5.30 10.91
N CYS A 48 -5.52 5.47 10.98
CA CYS A 48 -4.56 4.39 11.20
C CYS A 48 -4.27 4.19 12.68
N THR A 49 -4.15 2.95 13.14
CA THR A 49 -3.73 2.66 14.51
C THR A 49 -2.23 2.86 14.75
N ARG A 50 -1.45 3.11 13.69
CA ARG A 50 0.02 3.32 13.76
C ARG A 50 0.42 4.72 13.33
N ALA A 51 1.57 5.19 13.83
CA ALA A 51 2.10 6.55 13.66
C ALA A 51 3.47 6.55 13.00
N CYS A 52 3.55 6.13 11.74
CA CYS A 52 4.79 6.21 10.97
C CYS A 52 5.14 7.68 10.67
N LYS A 53 6.40 8.07 10.92
CA LYS A 53 6.82 9.47 10.87
C LYS A 53 6.94 10.08 9.47
N PHE A 54 6.77 9.28 8.44
CA PHE A 54 6.73 9.73 7.04
C PHE A 54 5.31 9.88 6.50
N CYS A 55 4.30 9.32 7.19
CA CYS A 55 2.95 9.15 6.69
C CYS A 55 2.02 10.25 7.19
N SER A 56 1.24 10.84 6.29
CA SER A 56 0.28 11.92 6.61
C SER A 56 -1.11 11.43 7.03
N VAL A 57 -1.36 10.12 7.02
CA VAL A 57 -2.64 9.54 7.43
C VAL A 57 -2.86 9.78 8.93
N ASP A 58 -4.07 10.17 9.30
CA ASP A 58 -4.45 10.44 10.68
C ASP A 58 -4.27 9.21 11.58
N THR A 59 -3.73 9.43 12.78
CA THR A 59 -3.50 8.37 13.77
C THR A 59 -4.59 8.39 14.83
N GLY A 60 -5.14 7.21 15.15
CA GLY A 60 -6.17 7.08 16.17
C GLY A 60 -6.62 5.63 16.36
N ASN A 61 -7.73 5.44 17.07
CA ASN A 61 -8.34 4.13 17.26
C ASN A 61 -9.78 4.13 16.74
N PRO A 62 -10.08 3.45 15.63
CA PRO A 62 -11.44 3.32 15.08
C PRO A 62 -12.38 2.46 15.91
N LYS A 63 -11.89 1.81 16.97
CA LYS A 63 -12.68 1.00 17.91
C LYS A 63 -13.53 -0.09 17.24
N GLY A 64 -12.93 -0.79 16.28
CA GLY A 64 -13.55 -1.90 15.56
C GLY A 64 -14.56 -1.49 14.48
N TRP A 65 -14.78 -0.18 14.26
CA TRP A 65 -15.73 0.25 13.23
C TRP A 65 -15.26 -0.08 11.82
N LEU A 66 -16.17 -0.62 11.00
CA LEU A 66 -15.98 -0.93 9.58
C LEU A 66 -17.26 -0.55 8.81
N ASP A 67 -17.11 0.07 7.64
CA ASP A 67 -18.21 0.27 6.70
C ASP A 67 -18.51 -1.06 5.97
N GLN A 68 -19.59 -1.72 6.35
CA GLN A 68 -19.98 -3.00 5.74
C GLN A 68 -20.33 -2.90 4.25
N GLU A 69 -20.60 -1.70 3.74
CA GLU A 69 -20.88 -1.46 2.34
C GLU A 69 -19.63 -1.14 1.51
N GLU A 70 -18.48 -0.88 2.15
CA GLU A 70 -17.21 -0.51 1.48
C GLU A 70 -16.81 -1.52 0.39
N PRO A 71 -16.89 -2.85 0.60
CA PRO A 71 -16.55 -3.83 -0.44
C PRO A 71 -17.36 -3.62 -1.73
N LEU A 72 -18.66 -3.50 -1.62
CA LEU A 72 -19.54 -3.30 -2.78
C LEU A 72 -19.37 -1.92 -3.40
N LYS A 73 -19.22 -0.88 -2.61
CA LYS A 73 -18.98 0.50 -3.08
C LYS A 73 -17.68 0.57 -3.89
N THR A 74 -16.61 -0.04 -3.40
CA THR A 74 -15.30 -0.10 -4.08
C THR A 74 -15.42 -0.87 -5.41
N ALA A 75 -16.04 -2.04 -5.41
CA ALA A 75 -16.24 -2.84 -6.60
C ALA A 75 -17.04 -2.09 -7.69
N LYS A 76 -18.08 -1.36 -7.29
CA LYS A 76 -18.87 -0.50 -8.20
C LYS A 76 -18.06 0.68 -8.74
N ALA A 77 -17.17 1.27 -7.94
CA ALA A 77 -16.28 2.34 -8.39
C ALA A 77 -15.30 1.82 -9.45
N VAL A 78 -14.64 0.69 -9.18
CA VAL A 78 -13.74 0.02 -10.12
C VAL A 78 -14.43 -0.25 -11.46
N ARG A 79 -15.69 -0.76 -11.43
CA ARG A 79 -16.50 -1.02 -12.63
C ARG A 79 -16.83 0.25 -13.40
N THR A 80 -17.26 1.31 -12.72
CA THR A 80 -17.63 2.58 -13.36
C THR A 80 -16.42 3.25 -14.00
N MET A 81 -15.24 3.13 -13.36
CA MET A 81 -13.99 3.65 -13.89
C MET A 81 -13.38 2.79 -15.00
N GLY A 82 -13.87 1.56 -15.20
CA GLY A 82 -13.38 0.62 -16.21
C GLY A 82 -11.93 0.21 -15.99
N LEU A 83 -11.50 0.06 -14.74
CA LEU A 83 -10.12 -0.25 -14.42
C LEU A 83 -9.78 -1.68 -14.82
N LYS A 84 -8.63 -1.85 -15.48
CA LYS A 84 -8.03 -3.16 -15.77
C LYS A 84 -7.08 -3.62 -14.64
N TYR A 85 -6.60 -2.68 -13.86
CA TYR A 85 -5.72 -2.90 -12.71
C TYR A 85 -6.11 -1.94 -11.59
N VAL A 86 -6.26 -2.46 -10.39
CA VAL A 86 -6.58 -1.65 -9.21
C VAL A 86 -5.62 -1.97 -8.08
N VAL A 87 -5.13 -0.92 -7.43
CA VAL A 87 -4.38 -1.05 -6.18
C VAL A 87 -5.33 -0.76 -5.03
N LEU A 88 -5.43 -1.72 -4.12
CA LEU A 88 -6.06 -1.54 -2.83
C LEU A 88 -4.98 -1.40 -1.77
N THR A 89 -5.15 -0.48 -0.86
CA THR A 89 -4.35 -0.42 0.36
C THR A 89 -5.27 -0.24 1.55
N SER A 90 -4.73 -0.20 2.75
CA SER A 90 -5.52 0.07 3.94
C SER A 90 -4.68 0.74 5.02
N VAL A 91 -5.34 1.39 5.95
CA VAL A 91 -4.75 1.75 7.23
C VAL A 91 -4.43 0.50 8.06
N ASN A 92 -3.51 0.59 9.01
CA ASN A 92 -3.33 -0.46 10.01
C ASN A 92 -4.52 -0.44 10.98
N ARG A 93 -5.05 -1.63 11.27
CA ARG A 93 -6.20 -1.84 12.13
C ARG A 93 -5.85 -2.82 13.26
N ASP A 94 -4.87 -2.41 14.10
CA ASP A 94 -4.46 -3.21 15.27
C ASP A 94 -5.58 -3.35 16.33
N ASP A 95 -6.67 -2.62 16.16
CA ASP A 95 -7.92 -2.71 16.95
C ASP A 95 -8.82 -3.88 16.52
N LEU A 96 -8.55 -4.50 15.36
CA LEU A 96 -9.22 -5.71 14.89
C LEU A 96 -8.34 -6.95 15.15
N GLU A 97 -8.94 -8.07 15.49
CA GLU A 97 -8.22 -9.30 15.83
C GLU A 97 -7.40 -9.83 14.65
N ASP A 98 -8.00 -9.82 13.45
CA ASP A 98 -7.37 -10.24 12.19
C ASP A 98 -6.64 -9.12 11.45
N GLY A 99 -6.56 -7.91 12.04
CA GLY A 99 -6.01 -6.73 11.38
C GLY A 99 -6.84 -6.23 10.20
N GLY A 100 -8.08 -6.69 10.04
CA GLY A 100 -9.00 -6.35 8.95
C GLY A 100 -8.84 -7.22 7.70
N ALA A 101 -8.16 -8.37 7.80
CA ALA A 101 -7.91 -9.26 6.67
C ALA A 101 -9.19 -9.75 6.00
N GLU A 102 -10.21 -10.13 6.78
CA GLU A 102 -11.49 -10.60 6.26
C GLU A 102 -12.21 -9.49 5.46
N HIS A 103 -12.30 -8.29 6.01
CA HIS A 103 -12.93 -7.15 5.32
C HIS A 103 -12.19 -6.78 4.01
N TYR A 104 -10.86 -6.86 4.04
CA TYR A 104 -10.03 -6.65 2.87
C TYR A 104 -10.30 -7.72 1.80
N ALA A 105 -10.31 -8.99 2.17
CA ALA A 105 -10.59 -10.11 1.27
C ALA A 105 -11.99 -10.03 0.66
N GLN A 106 -13.00 -9.64 1.44
CA GLN A 106 -14.37 -9.39 0.94
C GLN A 106 -14.39 -8.28 -0.12
N THR A 107 -13.56 -7.25 0.04
CA THR A 107 -13.44 -6.19 -0.96
C THR A 107 -12.81 -6.71 -2.26
N VAL A 108 -11.75 -7.51 -2.17
CA VAL A 108 -11.14 -8.17 -3.34
C VAL A 108 -12.18 -9.04 -4.05
N GLN A 109 -12.89 -9.88 -3.31
CA GLN A 109 -13.91 -10.79 -3.86
C GLN A 109 -15.03 -9.99 -4.55
N ALA A 110 -15.54 -8.93 -3.94
CA ALA A 110 -16.56 -8.08 -4.54
C ALA A 110 -16.08 -7.44 -5.87
N ILE A 111 -14.80 -7.05 -5.93
CA ILE A 111 -14.20 -6.54 -7.17
C ILE A 111 -14.16 -7.64 -8.23
N LYS A 112 -13.68 -8.84 -7.90
CA LYS A 112 -13.61 -9.97 -8.84
C LYS A 112 -14.95 -10.40 -9.35
N ASP A 113 -15.98 -10.42 -8.50
CA ASP A 113 -17.36 -10.78 -8.89
C ASP A 113 -17.95 -9.78 -9.90
N LEU A 114 -17.75 -8.47 -9.68
CA LEU A 114 -18.26 -7.42 -10.58
C LEU A 114 -17.34 -7.13 -11.78
N ASN A 115 -16.04 -7.41 -11.66
CA ASN A 115 -15.00 -7.05 -12.62
C ASN A 115 -14.02 -8.22 -12.80
N PRO A 116 -14.44 -9.37 -13.37
CA PRO A 116 -13.63 -10.59 -13.39
C PRO A 116 -12.29 -10.45 -14.12
N ASN A 117 -12.15 -9.47 -15.00
CA ASN A 117 -10.94 -9.23 -15.78
C ASN A 117 -10.04 -8.14 -15.18
N THR A 118 -10.40 -7.59 -14.02
CA THR A 118 -9.57 -6.58 -13.33
C THR A 118 -8.53 -7.28 -12.46
N ALA A 119 -7.26 -6.99 -12.67
CA ALA A 119 -6.19 -7.43 -11.79
C ALA A 119 -6.18 -6.60 -10.50
N VAL A 120 -5.96 -7.25 -9.36
CA VAL A 120 -5.95 -6.62 -8.04
C VAL A 120 -4.59 -6.76 -7.39
N GLU A 121 -3.98 -5.63 -7.07
CA GLU A 121 -2.83 -5.54 -6.17
C GLU A 121 -3.33 -5.21 -4.77
N ALA A 122 -2.97 -6.04 -3.80
CA ALA A 122 -3.27 -5.82 -2.39
C ALA A 122 -2.02 -5.30 -1.67
N LEU A 123 -1.93 -3.98 -1.46
CA LEU A 123 -0.92 -3.38 -0.60
C LEU A 123 -1.44 -3.42 0.85
N THR A 124 -0.99 -4.42 1.59
CA THR A 124 -1.53 -4.79 2.90
C THR A 124 -0.75 -4.19 4.06
N PRO A 125 -1.36 -4.09 5.26
CA PRO A 125 -0.62 -4.00 6.51
C PRO A 125 0.14 -5.32 6.76
N ASP A 126 0.99 -5.33 7.80
CA ASP A 126 1.76 -6.53 8.15
C ASP A 126 0.97 -7.58 8.93
N PHE A 127 -0.28 -7.29 9.31
CA PHE A 127 -1.15 -8.16 10.13
C PHE A 127 -0.44 -8.72 11.37
N LYS A 128 0.55 -8.01 11.92
CA LYS A 128 1.41 -8.48 13.04
C LYS A 128 2.08 -9.84 12.75
N GLY A 129 2.22 -10.21 11.48
CA GLY A 129 2.74 -11.51 11.05
C GLY A 129 1.77 -12.69 11.27
N ILE A 130 0.48 -12.44 11.48
CA ILE A 130 -0.54 -13.48 11.69
C ILE A 130 -0.76 -14.24 10.38
N LYS A 131 -0.34 -15.51 10.36
CA LYS A 131 -0.39 -16.35 9.15
C LYS A 131 -1.78 -16.53 8.57
N SER A 132 -2.81 -16.72 9.42
CA SER A 132 -4.20 -16.86 8.96
C SER A 132 -4.70 -15.60 8.25
N SER A 133 -4.29 -14.41 8.68
CA SER A 133 -4.64 -13.15 8.02
C SER A 133 -3.94 -13.02 6.66
N ILE A 134 -2.67 -13.40 6.57
CA ILE A 134 -1.92 -13.43 5.30
C ILE A 134 -2.58 -14.43 4.34
N ASP A 135 -2.92 -15.64 4.82
CA ASP A 135 -3.60 -16.70 4.05
C ASP A 135 -4.94 -16.21 3.48
N THR A 136 -5.74 -15.53 4.30
CA THR A 136 -7.03 -14.93 3.88
C THR A 136 -6.85 -13.98 2.70
N ILE A 137 -5.84 -13.12 2.73
CA ILE A 137 -5.57 -12.17 1.63
C ILE A 137 -5.05 -12.89 0.39
N VAL A 138 -4.07 -13.78 0.54
CA VAL A 138 -3.43 -14.47 -0.60
C VAL A 138 -4.45 -15.31 -1.38
N ASN A 139 -5.42 -15.93 -0.68
CA ASN A 139 -6.46 -16.75 -1.28
C ASN A 139 -7.73 -15.97 -1.70
N SER A 140 -7.76 -14.64 -1.56
CA SER A 140 -8.91 -13.83 -1.93
C SER A 140 -9.08 -13.62 -3.45
N GLY A 141 -8.08 -13.98 -4.26
CA GLY A 141 -8.09 -13.83 -5.72
C GLY A 141 -7.24 -12.67 -6.24
N ILE A 142 -6.27 -12.20 -5.44
CA ILE A 142 -5.31 -11.16 -5.84
C ILE A 142 -4.26 -11.70 -6.83
N GLU A 143 -3.72 -10.84 -7.68
CA GLU A 143 -2.57 -11.12 -8.53
C GLU A 143 -1.25 -10.68 -7.90
N VAL A 144 -1.29 -9.63 -7.07
CA VAL A 144 -0.09 -9.09 -6.40
C VAL A 144 -0.37 -8.90 -4.91
N PHE A 145 0.49 -9.49 -4.08
CA PHE A 145 0.56 -9.24 -2.65
C PHE A 145 1.69 -8.25 -2.39
N ALA A 146 1.37 -7.07 -1.91
CA ALA A 146 2.35 -6.04 -1.61
C ALA A 146 2.34 -5.69 -0.11
N GLN A 147 3.53 -5.51 0.45
CA GLN A 147 3.73 -4.98 1.79
C GLN A 147 5.04 -4.21 1.81
N ASN A 148 4.99 -2.92 2.13
CA ASN A 148 6.14 -2.05 1.98
C ASN A 148 7.15 -2.21 3.12
N LEU A 149 8.42 -2.37 2.76
CA LEU A 149 9.55 -2.33 3.68
C LEU A 149 9.81 -0.90 4.17
N GLU A 150 9.50 0.07 3.33
CA GLU A 150 9.57 1.53 3.48
C GLU A 150 11.00 2.08 3.57
N THR A 151 11.86 1.48 4.38
CA THR A 151 13.23 1.96 4.58
C THR A 151 14.18 0.81 4.92
N VAL A 152 15.47 1.10 5.00
CA VAL A 152 16.52 0.16 5.36
C VAL A 152 16.47 -0.25 6.84
N LYS A 153 17.09 -1.36 7.18
CA LYS A 153 17.03 -1.98 8.52
C LYS A 153 17.32 -1.00 9.67
N ARG A 154 18.38 -0.22 9.56
CA ARG A 154 18.80 0.75 10.60
C ARG A 154 17.75 1.84 10.83
N LEU A 155 17.08 2.27 9.77
CA LEU A 155 16.11 3.37 9.82
C LEU A 155 14.68 2.92 10.14
N THR A 156 14.42 1.63 10.30
CA THR A 156 13.06 1.11 10.51
C THR A 156 12.37 1.81 11.69
N HIS A 157 12.93 1.78 12.88
CA HIS A 157 12.30 2.39 14.07
C HIS A 157 12.35 3.92 14.10
N PRO A 158 13.39 4.60 13.60
CA PRO A 158 13.35 6.05 13.43
C PRO A 158 12.26 6.55 12.48
N VAL A 159 11.87 5.76 11.47
CA VAL A 159 10.96 6.14 10.37
C VAL A 159 9.55 5.58 10.55
N ARG A 160 9.44 4.30 10.92
CA ARG A 160 8.17 3.57 11.02
C ARG A 160 7.65 3.55 12.47
N ASP A 161 6.37 3.21 12.62
CA ASP A 161 5.78 2.91 13.93
C ASP A 161 6.57 1.79 14.65
N PRO A 162 6.76 1.84 15.99
CA PRO A 162 7.52 0.83 16.73
C PRO A 162 7.03 -0.62 16.56
N ARG A 163 5.75 -0.81 16.18
CA ARG A 163 5.16 -2.14 15.90
C ARG A 163 5.48 -2.67 14.52
N ALA A 164 5.97 -1.82 13.61
CA ALA A 164 6.44 -2.24 12.30
C ALA A 164 7.88 -2.75 12.39
N GLY A 165 8.16 -3.88 11.75
CA GLY A 165 9.48 -4.51 11.80
C GLY A 165 10.04 -4.76 10.41
N TYR A 166 11.35 -4.56 10.24
CA TYR A 166 12.06 -4.88 9.01
C TYR A 166 11.94 -6.38 8.67
N GLN A 167 12.35 -7.23 9.62
CA GLN A 167 12.26 -8.68 9.44
C GLN A 167 10.81 -9.15 9.31
N GLN A 168 9.88 -8.58 10.08
CA GLN A 168 8.47 -8.92 9.98
C GLN A 168 7.91 -8.67 8.58
N THR A 169 8.29 -7.57 7.91
CA THR A 169 7.88 -7.31 6.53
C THR A 169 8.43 -8.36 5.57
N LEU A 170 9.72 -8.71 5.69
CA LEU A 170 10.33 -9.78 4.88
C LEU A 170 9.63 -11.13 5.10
N ASP A 171 9.35 -11.48 6.35
CA ASP A 171 8.68 -12.72 6.71
C ASP A 171 7.24 -12.79 6.16
N VAL A 172 6.49 -11.67 6.20
CA VAL A 172 5.13 -11.57 5.64
C VAL A 172 5.15 -11.79 4.12
N LEU A 173 6.07 -11.14 3.41
CA LEU A 173 6.25 -11.31 1.96
C LEU A 173 6.62 -12.77 1.61
N TYR A 174 7.57 -13.34 2.35
CA TYR A 174 8.00 -14.72 2.14
C TYR A 174 6.88 -15.73 2.43
N GLU A 175 6.11 -15.52 3.52
CA GLU A 175 4.97 -16.36 3.85
C GLU A 175 3.89 -16.31 2.76
N SER A 176 3.56 -15.12 2.24
CA SER A 176 2.60 -14.98 1.14
C SER A 176 3.03 -15.79 -0.11
N LYS A 177 4.33 -15.75 -0.44
CA LYS A 177 4.89 -16.53 -1.56
C LYS A 177 4.84 -18.04 -1.33
N LYS A 178 4.97 -18.48 -0.08
CA LYS A 178 4.83 -19.91 0.28
C LYS A 178 3.40 -20.40 0.16
N ILE A 179 2.42 -19.56 0.51
CA ILE A 179 1.00 -19.90 0.41
C ILE A 179 0.59 -20.06 -1.05
N ASN A 180 0.96 -19.12 -1.92
CA ASN A 180 0.66 -19.21 -3.34
C ASN A 180 1.82 -18.65 -4.20
N LYS A 181 2.52 -19.55 -4.90
CA LYS A 181 3.68 -19.21 -5.73
C LYS A 181 3.33 -18.39 -6.99
N GLU A 182 2.08 -18.43 -7.43
CA GLU A 182 1.60 -17.69 -8.61
C GLU A 182 1.31 -16.23 -8.30
N VAL A 183 1.05 -15.89 -7.03
CA VAL A 183 0.88 -14.50 -6.61
C VAL A 183 2.25 -13.81 -6.60
N LEU A 184 2.35 -12.67 -7.30
CA LEU A 184 3.55 -11.85 -7.29
C LEU A 184 3.67 -11.13 -5.96
N THR A 185 4.88 -11.08 -5.41
CA THR A 185 5.18 -10.30 -4.21
C THR A 185 5.85 -8.98 -4.56
N LYS A 186 5.42 -7.92 -3.90
CA LYS A 186 5.90 -6.55 -4.18
C LYS A 186 6.20 -5.80 -2.89
N THR A 187 7.23 -4.97 -2.95
CA THR A 187 7.58 -4.05 -1.86
C THR A 187 8.07 -2.71 -2.40
N SER A 188 8.20 -1.73 -1.52
CA SER A 188 8.71 -0.40 -1.84
C SER A 188 9.68 0.08 -0.78
N LEU A 189 10.70 0.83 -1.22
CA LEU A 189 11.54 1.68 -0.38
C LEU A 189 11.34 3.14 -0.77
N ILE A 190 11.22 4.00 0.23
CA ILE A 190 11.28 5.46 0.09
C ILE A 190 12.68 5.92 0.45
N LEU A 191 13.35 6.59 -0.48
CA LEU A 191 14.73 7.03 -0.37
C LEU A 191 14.83 8.52 -0.04
N GLY A 192 15.90 8.91 0.62
CA GLY A 192 16.14 10.30 1.05
C GLY A 192 15.88 10.54 2.53
N LEU A 193 15.86 9.47 3.34
CA LEU A 193 15.69 9.51 4.80
C LEU A 193 17.00 9.32 5.58
N GLY A 194 18.15 9.26 4.86
CA GLY A 194 19.48 9.11 5.45
C GLY A 194 20.07 7.70 5.37
N GLU A 195 19.53 6.86 4.50
CA GLU A 195 20.10 5.57 4.11
C GLU A 195 21.39 5.75 3.30
N THR A 196 22.29 4.77 3.35
CA THR A 196 23.48 4.70 2.48
C THR A 196 23.23 3.74 1.32
N ASP A 197 24.08 3.83 0.28
CA ASP A 197 24.01 2.93 -0.88
C ASP A 197 24.17 1.46 -0.44
N GLU A 198 25.11 1.18 0.46
CA GLU A 198 25.36 -0.17 0.98
C GLU A 198 24.14 -0.72 1.76
N GLU A 199 23.42 0.15 2.47
CA GLU A 199 22.20 -0.26 3.17
C GLU A 199 21.03 -0.55 2.20
N ILE A 200 20.95 0.18 1.09
CA ILE A 200 19.96 -0.07 0.04
C ILE A 200 20.29 -1.40 -0.67
N GLU A 201 21.55 -1.62 -1.05
CA GLU A 201 22.02 -2.86 -1.66
C GLU A 201 21.75 -4.06 -0.73
N GLN A 202 22.06 -3.94 0.58
CA GLN A 202 21.74 -4.98 1.55
C GLN A 202 20.24 -5.26 1.65
N ALA A 203 19.40 -4.23 1.59
CA ALA A 203 17.95 -4.42 1.59
C ALA A 203 17.48 -5.15 0.32
N MET A 204 18.10 -4.89 -0.83
CA MET A 204 17.82 -5.63 -2.07
C MET A 204 18.19 -7.10 -1.96
N ASP A 205 19.37 -7.42 -1.39
CA ASP A 205 19.82 -8.79 -1.15
C ASP A 205 18.85 -9.52 -0.19
N ASP A 206 18.46 -8.86 0.90
CA ASP A 206 17.49 -9.42 1.85
C ASP A 206 16.14 -9.72 1.17
N LEU A 207 15.69 -8.86 0.24
CA LEU A 207 14.46 -9.06 -0.54
C LEU A 207 14.57 -10.23 -1.53
N LEU A 208 15.72 -10.37 -2.21
CA LEU A 208 16.00 -11.50 -3.10
C LEU A 208 15.98 -12.84 -2.33
N ASP A 209 16.60 -12.89 -1.16
CA ASP A 209 16.62 -14.06 -0.29
C ASP A 209 15.19 -14.46 0.14
N HIS A 210 14.30 -13.49 0.34
CA HIS A 210 12.88 -13.69 0.67
C HIS A 210 11.97 -13.85 -0.55
N LYS A 211 12.55 -14.02 -1.76
CA LYS A 211 11.82 -14.30 -3.02
C LYS A 211 10.80 -13.24 -3.40
N VAL A 212 11.12 -11.98 -3.12
CA VAL A 212 10.30 -10.84 -3.56
C VAL A 212 10.48 -10.63 -5.06
N ASP A 213 9.37 -10.53 -5.79
CA ASP A 213 9.39 -10.44 -7.26
C ASP A 213 9.58 -8.99 -7.76
N ILE A 214 9.04 -8.01 -7.03
CA ILE A 214 8.99 -6.62 -7.48
C ILE A 214 9.43 -5.67 -6.36
N LEU A 215 10.44 -4.86 -6.63
CA LEU A 215 10.84 -3.73 -5.80
C LEU A 215 10.57 -2.41 -6.53
N THR A 216 9.94 -1.46 -5.86
CA THR A 216 9.83 -0.08 -6.33
C THR A 216 10.60 0.86 -5.42
N LEU A 217 11.27 1.84 -6.01
CA LEU A 217 12.01 2.87 -5.30
C LEU A 217 11.38 4.23 -5.58
N GLY A 218 11.17 5.04 -4.55
CA GLY A 218 10.60 6.36 -4.67
C GLY A 218 11.30 7.38 -3.79
N GLN A 219 11.33 8.65 -4.20
CA GLN A 219 11.84 9.75 -3.38
C GLN A 219 10.87 10.03 -2.24
N TYR A 220 11.38 10.11 -1.02
CA TYR A 220 10.62 10.63 0.11
C TYR A 220 10.29 12.11 -0.10
N LEU A 221 9.01 12.44 -0.02
CA LEU A 221 8.52 13.82 -0.03
C LEU A 221 7.88 14.13 1.32
N ARG A 222 8.41 15.12 2.01
CA ARG A 222 7.94 15.52 3.35
C ARG A 222 6.53 16.09 3.27
N PRO A 223 5.50 15.46 3.87
CA PRO A 223 4.13 15.97 3.79
C PRO A 223 3.93 17.31 4.49
N THR A 224 4.41 17.44 5.73
CA THR A 224 4.33 18.67 6.53
C THR A 224 5.57 18.85 7.40
N LEU A 225 5.73 20.00 8.02
CA LEU A 225 6.86 20.28 8.93
C LEU A 225 6.90 19.37 10.18
N ASN A 226 5.81 18.66 10.49
CA ASN A 226 5.75 17.71 11.60
C ASN A 226 6.30 16.31 11.24
N HIS A 227 6.56 16.05 9.96
CA HIS A 227 7.15 14.80 9.47
C HIS A 227 8.68 14.89 9.40
N LEU A 228 9.33 13.75 9.18
CA LEU A 228 10.79 13.70 9.03
C LEU A 228 11.26 14.62 7.91
N PRO A 229 12.40 15.30 8.06
CA PRO A 229 13.00 16.09 6.97
C PRO A 229 13.44 15.17 5.82
N VAL A 230 13.55 15.74 4.63
CA VAL A 230 14.26 15.10 3.53
C VAL A 230 15.75 15.28 3.79
N GLU A 231 16.48 14.20 3.98
CA GLU A 231 17.92 14.22 4.25
C GLU A 231 18.75 14.40 2.98
N ARG A 232 18.25 13.84 1.86
CA ARG A 232 18.84 14.06 0.53
C ARG A 232 17.81 13.87 -0.60
N TRP A 233 18.12 14.46 -1.74
CA TRP A 233 17.39 14.24 -2.99
C TRP A 233 18.16 13.25 -3.84
N VAL A 234 17.53 12.13 -4.15
CA VAL A 234 18.07 11.08 -5.01
C VAL A 234 17.91 11.50 -6.46
N THR A 235 18.98 11.45 -7.23
CA THR A 235 18.93 11.85 -8.65
C THR A 235 18.33 10.75 -9.53
N PRO A 236 17.82 11.10 -10.72
CA PRO A 236 17.35 10.10 -11.69
C PRO A 236 18.43 9.06 -12.03
N GLU A 237 19.69 9.48 -12.12
CA GLU A 237 20.85 8.62 -12.43
C GLU A 237 21.10 7.61 -11.29
N GLU A 238 20.92 8.02 -10.03
CA GLU A 238 21.01 7.10 -8.87
C GLU A 238 19.89 6.07 -8.90
N PHE A 239 18.64 6.46 -9.24
CA PHE A 239 17.56 5.50 -9.40
C PHE A 239 17.84 4.48 -10.52
N GLU A 240 18.42 4.93 -11.66
CA GLU A 240 18.82 4.02 -12.74
C GLU A 240 19.90 3.04 -12.28
N LYS A 241 20.92 3.50 -11.52
CA LYS A 241 21.94 2.62 -10.93
C LYS A 241 21.34 1.50 -10.07
N TYR A 242 20.32 1.82 -9.26
CA TYR A 242 19.66 0.79 -8.44
C TYR A 242 18.78 -0.16 -9.26
N ARG A 243 18.43 0.16 -10.49
CA ARG A 243 17.67 -0.71 -11.40
C ARG A 243 18.53 -1.79 -12.06
N GLU A 244 19.81 -1.53 -12.25
CA GLU A 244 20.81 -2.45 -12.84
C GLU A 244 21.21 -3.58 -11.88
#